data_7c1b331851e5936be433b703a6a19d17
#
_entry.id   7c1b331851e5936be433b703a6a19d17
#
_cell.length_a   1.000
_cell.length_b   1.000
_cell.length_c   1.000
_cell.angle_alpha   90.00
_cell.angle_beta   90.00
_cell.angle_gamma   90.00
#
_symmetry.space_group_name_H-M   'P 1'
#
loop_
_entity.id
_entity.type
_entity.pdbx_description
1 polymer ?
#
loop_
_entity_poly.entity_id
_entity_poly.type
_entity_poly.pdbx_seq_one_letter_code
_entity_poly.pdbx_strand_id
1 'polypeptide(L)'
;MMRPVSARRTARLGALAAALAAGLLTAGLAVPAAAQELPASDRLWIQAPGEQSLPLGADLPGRPLDIGLYHDNDDFTVTDGRLSVDISGLAGVAEVYWPSNCTPSGTTALCTVDEVPVLGDAYSPQVQLLVNAADGAATGAQGRITYAAVATGGPDGTVEAPHDSSTDVTVGSGPDLSVGGLAPVKGAQPGDVLTMPFTVTNRGGQRSEGLRAVITTTYGLKLPDTYAECVNGTTTGGDDVPMFTATCDFDQAVEPGGTFTLPRPLRVALADHAYRERVEVSVRPGNGATDLAEEDNYAAAGVQATNTADFEARGARVEGAAGETVTARLAFRNNGPAWIGNLGSGDSVAAVDLTVPEGVTVTSAPAGCEPRTLSGGFHPNPVGAPRYSCEMPIWTLPDTERAFPFELRVDRVVPDATGRVVLTAGGANPVTFPFDPQPANNTDRLVVNATPAS
;
A
#
# COMPACT_ATOMS: atom_id res chain seq x y z
N MET A 1 -3.00 1.96 23.56
CA MET A 1 -1.96 2.99 23.61
C MET A 1 -0.64 2.33 23.26
N MET A 2 -0.31 2.24 21.99
CA MET A 2 1.01 1.79 21.53
C MET A 2 1.67 2.95 20.79
N ARG A 3 2.85 3.35 21.24
CA ARG A 3 3.67 4.39 20.63
C ARG A 3 4.44 3.82 19.45
N PRO A 4 4.55 4.49 18.31
CA PRO A 4 5.42 4.05 17.22
C PRO A 4 6.90 4.30 17.60
N VAL A 5 7.73 3.31 17.37
CA VAL A 5 9.18 3.39 17.47
C VAL A 5 9.73 3.96 16.17
N SER A 6 10.19 5.20 16.23
CA SER A 6 10.90 5.87 15.15
C SER A 6 12.35 5.36 15.07
N ALA A 7 12.70 4.67 14.02
CA ALA A 7 14.08 4.29 13.71
C ALA A 7 14.81 5.44 13.02
N ARG A 8 15.60 6.19 13.78
CA ARG A 8 16.56 7.16 13.24
C ARG A 8 17.76 6.43 12.63
N ARG A 9 17.92 6.50 11.33
CA ARG A 9 19.17 6.13 10.65
C ARG A 9 20.18 7.27 10.83
N THR A 10 21.24 7.02 11.62
CA THR A 10 22.41 7.89 11.72
C THR A 10 23.37 7.62 10.56
N ALA A 11 23.49 8.58 9.66
CA ALA A 11 24.57 8.59 8.66
C ALA A 11 25.89 8.97 9.34
N ARG A 12 26.90 8.11 9.23
CA ARG A 12 28.28 8.43 9.65
C ARG A 12 28.98 9.13 8.49
N LEU A 13 29.32 10.40 8.68
CA LEU A 13 30.25 11.15 7.86
C LEU A 13 31.68 10.73 8.18
N GLY A 14 32.35 10.15 7.22
CA GLY A 14 33.80 9.93 7.26
C GLY A 14 34.53 11.16 6.67
N ALA A 15 35.35 11.79 7.48
CA ALA A 15 36.25 12.87 7.07
C ALA A 15 37.43 12.29 6.27
N LEU A 16 37.68 12.81 5.09
CA LEU A 16 38.93 12.60 4.31
C LEU A 16 39.69 13.90 4.23
N ALA A 17 40.95 13.80 4.63
CA ALA A 17 41.94 14.86 4.70
C ALA A 17 42.36 15.34 3.31
N ALA A 18 42.50 16.65 3.18
CA ALA A 18 43.09 17.31 2.02
C ALA A 18 44.61 17.15 1.99
N ALA A 19 45.15 16.72 0.87
CA ALA A 19 46.54 16.89 0.51
C ALA A 19 46.63 17.74 -0.77
N LEU A 20 47.21 18.93 -0.66
CA LEU A 20 47.58 19.81 -1.77
C LEU A 20 48.80 19.23 -2.50
N ALA A 21 48.72 19.06 -3.80
CA ALA A 21 49.87 19.00 -4.69
C ALA A 21 49.57 19.81 -5.96
N ALA A 22 50.32 20.83 -6.16
CA ALA A 22 50.35 21.67 -7.37
C ALA A 22 51.10 20.94 -8.51
N GLY A 23 50.60 21.04 -9.74
CA GLY A 23 51.41 20.69 -10.88
C GLY A 23 50.69 20.34 -12.17
N LEU A 24 50.83 21.22 -13.16
CA LEU A 24 50.78 21.00 -14.62
C LEU A 24 49.42 20.87 -15.33
N LEU A 25 49.05 21.97 -15.97
CA LEU A 25 48.08 22.04 -17.07
C LEU A 25 48.51 21.15 -18.24
N THR A 26 47.80 20.04 -18.44
CA THR A 26 47.73 19.37 -19.75
C THR A 26 46.24 19.37 -20.12
N ALA A 27 45.93 20.00 -21.26
CA ALA A 27 44.63 19.93 -21.90
C ALA A 27 44.34 18.47 -22.32
N GLY A 28 43.80 17.69 -21.40
CA GLY A 28 43.29 16.36 -21.66
C GLY A 28 41.85 16.46 -22.12
N LEU A 29 41.56 15.95 -23.33
CA LEU A 29 40.22 15.68 -23.82
C LEU A 29 39.47 14.90 -22.75
N ALA A 30 38.42 15.50 -22.17
CA ALA A 30 37.50 14.80 -21.29
C ALA A 30 36.78 13.72 -22.11
N VAL A 31 37.21 12.49 -21.98
CA VAL A 31 36.45 11.33 -22.41
C VAL A 31 35.23 11.30 -21.48
N PRO A 32 33.97 11.32 -21.99
CA PRO A 32 32.82 11.15 -21.14
C PRO A 32 33.00 9.83 -20.39
N ALA A 33 32.95 9.88 -19.05
CA ALA A 33 32.90 8.68 -18.25
C ALA A 33 31.62 7.92 -18.69
N ALA A 34 31.80 6.82 -19.39
CA ALA A 34 30.72 5.90 -19.65
C ALA A 34 30.16 5.54 -18.27
N ALA A 35 28.89 5.82 -18.06
CA ALA A 35 28.19 5.29 -16.89
C ALA A 35 28.38 3.78 -16.94
N GLN A 36 29.07 3.21 -15.95
CA GLN A 36 29.13 1.77 -15.80
C GLN A 36 27.70 1.35 -15.43
N GLU A 37 27.02 0.70 -16.36
CA GLU A 37 25.79 -0.01 -16.04
C GLU A 37 26.17 -1.03 -14.95
N LEU A 38 25.49 -0.96 -13.83
CA LEU A 38 25.60 -1.99 -12.80
C LEU A 38 25.19 -3.32 -13.47
N PRO A 39 25.93 -4.43 -13.19
CA PRO A 39 25.54 -5.71 -13.73
C PRO A 39 24.10 -6.02 -13.33
N ALA A 40 23.31 -6.48 -14.29
CA ALA A 40 21.94 -6.91 -14.02
C ALA A 40 21.97 -8.00 -12.94
N SER A 41 21.11 -7.90 -11.96
CA SER A 41 20.97 -8.88 -10.88
C SER A 41 19.51 -9.32 -10.78
N ASP A 42 19.30 -10.55 -10.39
CA ASP A 42 18.00 -11.09 -10.08
C ASP A 42 18.17 -12.02 -8.85
N ARG A 43 17.17 -12.02 -7.95
CA ARG A 43 17.19 -12.78 -6.72
C ARG A 43 15.90 -13.56 -6.57
N LEU A 44 16.03 -14.78 -6.07
CA LEU A 44 14.90 -15.61 -5.70
C LEU A 44 14.51 -15.32 -4.24
N TRP A 45 13.21 -15.25 -3.97
CA TRP A 45 12.63 -15.04 -2.66
C TRP A 45 11.67 -16.15 -2.31
N ILE A 46 11.68 -16.57 -1.04
CA ILE A 46 10.68 -17.47 -0.46
C ILE A 46 9.75 -16.62 0.40
N GLN A 47 8.47 -16.59 0.07
CA GLN A 47 7.44 -15.96 0.88
C GLN A 47 6.65 -17.04 1.60
N ALA A 48 6.84 -17.13 2.91
CA ALA A 48 6.12 -18.01 3.80
C ALA A 48 5.80 -17.26 5.10
N PRO A 49 4.75 -17.64 5.87
CA PRO A 49 4.52 -17.09 7.19
C PRO A 49 5.74 -17.27 8.10
N GLY A 50 6.12 -16.24 8.85
CA GLY A 50 7.20 -16.35 9.85
C GLY A 50 6.80 -17.23 11.05
N GLU A 51 5.49 -17.26 11.37
CA GLU A 51 4.90 -17.97 12.49
C GLU A 51 3.63 -18.70 12.07
N GLN A 52 3.36 -19.87 12.66
CA GLN A 52 2.14 -20.65 12.46
C GLN A 52 1.67 -21.22 13.81
N SER A 53 0.48 -20.85 14.24
CA SER A 53 -0.16 -21.45 15.42
C SER A 53 -1.04 -22.63 15.01
N LEU A 54 -0.92 -23.75 15.73
CA LEU A 54 -1.69 -24.95 15.49
C LEU A 54 -2.62 -25.24 16.67
N PRO A 55 -3.93 -25.41 16.46
CA PRO A 55 -4.84 -25.80 17.52
C PRO A 55 -4.63 -27.25 17.91
N LEU A 56 -4.79 -27.55 19.21
CA LEU A 56 -4.91 -28.92 19.69
C LEU A 56 -6.28 -29.51 19.34
N GLY A 57 -6.30 -30.70 18.75
CA GLY A 57 -7.52 -31.45 18.44
C GLY A 57 -7.32 -32.31 17.20
N ALA A 58 -7.42 -33.65 17.37
CA ALA A 58 -7.18 -34.61 16.29
C ALA A 58 -8.24 -34.55 15.17
N ASP A 59 -9.41 -33.95 15.42
CA ASP A 59 -10.54 -33.92 14.48
C ASP A 59 -10.63 -32.56 13.73
N LEU A 60 -9.66 -31.67 13.92
CA LEU A 60 -9.63 -30.37 13.24
C LEU A 60 -9.00 -30.48 11.86
N PRO A 61 -9.52 -29.77 10.86
CA PRO A 61 -8.86 -29.71 9.55
C PRO A 61 -7.47 -29.08 9.71
N GLY A 62 -6.52 -29.60 8.93
CA GLY A 62 -5.15 -29.07 8.93
C GLY A 62 -5.13 -27.56 8.60
N ARG A 63 -4.21 -26.86 9.21
CA ARG A 63 -3.98 -25.45 8.92
C ARG A 63 -3.21 -25.31 7.60
N PRO A 64 -3.70 -24.53 6.65
CA PRO A 64 -2.93 -24.26 5.45
C PRO A 64 -1.71 -23.39 5.78
N LEU A 65 -0.57 -23.77 5.22
CA LEU A 65 0.66 -23.01 5.23
C LEU A 65 1.03 -22.72 3.78
N ASP A 66 0.87 -21.50 3.38
CA ASP A 66 1.06 -21.03 2.01
C ASP A 66 2.51 -20.60 1.79
N ILE A 67 3.15 -21.13 0.75
CA ILE A 67 4.53 -20.81 0.38
C ILE A 67 4.56 -20.39 -1.09
N GLY A 68 5.18 -19.24 -1.37
CA GLY A 68 5.40 -18.72 -2.71
C GLY A 68 6.88 -18.54 -3.02
N LEU A 69 7.28 -18.79 -4.27
CA LEU A 69 8.55 -18.37 -4.83
C LEU A 69 8.34 -17.16 -5.73
N TYR A 70 9.23 -16.17 -5.65
CA TYR A 70 9.22 -14.94 -6.43
C TYR A 70 10.64 -14.54 -6.80
N HIS A 71 10.79 -13.78 -7.90
CA HIS A 71 12.06 -13.13 -8.24
C HIS A 71 11.86 -11.61 -8.37
N ASP A 72 12.93 -10.80 -8.36
CA ASP A 72 12.81 -9.35 -8.20
C ASP A 72 13.07 -8.53 -9.48
N ASN A 73 13.43 -9.15 -10.61
CA ASN A 73 13.78 -8.44 -11.83
C ASN A 73 12.96 -8.92 -13.03
N ASP A 74 12.04 -8.08 -13.52
CA ASP A 74 11.13 -8.35 -14.64
C ASP A 74 11.80 -8.40 -16.02
N ASP A 75 13.09 -8.05 -16.14
CA ASP A 75 13.88 -8.28 -17.35
C ASP A 75 14.20 -9.77 -17.59
N PHE A 76 14.00 -10.63 -16.60
CA PHE A 76 14.28 -12.06 -16.67
C PHE A 76 13.01 -12.91 -16.56
N THR A 77 13.06 -14.07 -17.17
CA THR A 77 12.08 -15.13 -16.95
C THR A 77 12.69 -16.18 -16.06
N VAL A 78 12.01 -16.54 -14.97
CA VAL A 78 12.46 -17.56 -14.01
C VAL A 78 11.47 -18.70 -13.96
N THR A 79 11.97 -19.94 -14.16
CA THR A 79 11.17 -21.16 -14.25
C THR A 79 11.82 -22.31 -13.47
N ASP A 80 11.17 -23.46 -13.46
CA ASP A 80 11.68 -24.69 -12.84
C ASP A 80 12.11 -24.51 -11.38
N GLY A 81 11.34 -23.73 -10.62
CA GLY A 81 11.54 -23.52 -9.19
C GLY A 81 11.51 -24.83 -8.41
N ARG A 82 12.49 -25.03 -7.55
CA ARG A 82 12.63 -26.17 -6.67
C ARG A 82 12.72 -25.69 -5.24
N LEU A 83 11.64 -25.91 -4.48
CA LEU A 83 11.55 -25.57 -3.06
C LEU A 83 11.83 -26.83 -2.23
N SER A 84 12.88 -26.79 -1.44
CA SER A 84 13.17 -27.81 -0.41
C SER A 84 12.54 -27.36 0.90
N VAL A 85 11.73 -28.23 1.49
CA VAL A 85 11.07 -28.01 2.79
C VAL A 85 11.59 -29.04 3.77
N ASP A 86 12.18 -28.62 4.89
CA ASP A 86 12.65 -29.49 5.97
C ASP A 86 11.78 -29.33 7.21
N ILE A 87 11.13 -30.41 7.62
CA ILE A 87 10.25 -30.52 8.79
C ILE A 87 10.90 -31.29 9.95
N SER A 88 12.21 -31.53 9.92
CA SER A 88 12.90 -32.25 10.99
C SER A 88 12.71 -31.58 12.37
N GLY A 89 12.52 -30.27 12.41
CA GLY A 89 12.22 -29.50 13.62
C GLY A 89 10.80 -29.66 14.15
N LEU A 90 9.91 -30.43 13.50
CA LEU A 90 8.52 -30.63 13.93
C LEU A 90 8.29 -31.93 14.71
N ALA A 91 9.32 -32.72 14.99
CA ALA A 91 9.17 -34.03 15.64
C ALA A 91 8.42 -33.93 16.98
N GLY A 92 7.26 -34.59 17.08
CA GLY A 92 6.38 -34.54 18.27
C GLY A 92 5.62 -33.20 18.46
N VAL A 93 5.73 -32.28 17.54
CA VAL A 93 5.04 -30.99 17.55
C VAL A 93 3.92 -30.95 16.52
N ALA A 94 4.22 -31.31 15.26
CA ALA A 94 3.26 -31.21 14.18
C ALA A 94 3.47 -32.29 13.11
N GLU A 95 2.41 -32.57 12.36
CA GLU A 95 2.39 -33.44 11.18
C GLU A 95 2.07 -32.60 9.96
N VAL A 96 2.72 -32.95 8.81
CA VAL A 96 2.56 -32.20 7.56
C VAL A 96 1.99 -33.13 6.47
N TYR A 97 0.94 -32.65 5.80
CA TYR A 97 0.34 -33.26 4.63
C TYR A 97 0.78 -32.50 3.39
N TRP A 98 1.41 -33.21 2.47
CA TRP A 98 2.07 -32.65 1.30
C TRP A 98 1.11 -32.49 0.12
N PRO A 99 1.14 -31.36 -0.62
CA PRO A 99 0.41 -31.23 -1.87
C PRO A 99 1.04 -32.08 -3.00
N SER A 100 0.32 -32.25 -4.09
CA SER A 100 0.71 -33.16 -5.20
C SER A 100 1.98 -32.72 -5.95
N ASN A 101 2.35 -31.44 -5.88
CA ASN A 101 3.59 -30.90 -6.47
C ASN A 101 4.81 -31.05 -5.54
N CYS A 102 4.68 -31.73 -4.40
CA CYS A 102 5.76 -32.05 -3.48
C CYS A 102 6.03 -33.53 -3.42
N THR A 103 7.29 -33.92 -3.41
CA THR A 103 7.76 -35.32 -3.26
C THR A 103 8.50 -35.45 -1.93
N PRO A 104 7.87 -36.03 -0.89
CA PRO A 104 8.49 -36.20 0.41
C PRO A 104 9.55 -37.33 0.42
N SER A 105 10.60 -37.12 1.23
CA SER A 105 11.67 -38.09 1.50
C SER A 105 12.16 -37.95 2.93
N GLY A 106 11.67 -38.78 3.85
CA GLY A 106 11.94 -38.67 5.29
C GLY A 106 11.36 -37.37 5.86
N THR A 107 12.17 -36.54 6.47
CA THR A 107 11.78 -35.24 7.04
C THR A 107 11.91 -34.08 6.05
N THR A 108 12.24 -34.32 4.81
CA THR A 108 12.35 -33.30 3.77
C THR A 108 11.40 -33.59 2.62
N ALA A 109 11.00 -32.57 1.89
CA ALA A 109 10.31 -32.72 0.62
C ALA A 109 10.86 -31.76 -0.42
N LEU A 110 10.84 -32.17 -1.68
CA LEU A 110 11.14 -31.31 -2.82
C LEU A 110 9.82 -30.98 -3.53
N CYS A 111 9.47 -29.69 -3.57
CA CYS A 111 8.31 -29.18 -4.27
C CYS A 111 8.72 -28.49 -5.57
N THR A 112 7.92 -28.67 -6.64
CA THR A 112 8.16 -28.06 -7.95
C THR A 112 7.22 -26.88 -8.18
N VAL A 113 7.76 -25.82 -8.77
CA VAL A 113 7.06 -24.59 -9.16
C VAL A 113 7.45 -24.28 -10.61
N ASP A 114 6.53 -24.47 -11.55
CA ASP A 114 6.83 -24.40 -12.98
C ASP A 114 7.24 -22.99 -13.42
N GLU A 115 6.51 -21.97 -12.94
CA GLU A 115 6.77 -20.55 -13.20
C GLU A 115 6.94 -19.79 -11.89
N VAL A 116 7.99 -18.98 -11.80
CA VAL A 116 8.25 -18.11 -10.65
C VAL A 116 7.91 -16.68 -11.03
N PRO A 117 6.85 -16.07 -10.47
CA PRO A 117 6.43 -14.71 -10.83
C PRO A 117 7.36 -13.65 -10.26
N VAL A 118 7.30 -12.44 -10.83
CA VAL A 118 8.03 -11.27 -10.32
C VAL A 118 7.41 -10.82 -8.99
N LEU A 119 8.27 -10.45 -8.05
CA LEU A 119 7.85 -9.91 -6.75
C LEU A 119 7.08 -8.59 -6.95
N GLY A 120 5.87 -8.51 -6.38
CA GLY A 120 4.98 -7.35 -6.54
C GLY A 120 3.75 -7.65 -7.38
N ASP A 121 3.71 -8.76 -8.11
CA ASP A 121 2.48 -9.32 -8.67
C ASP A 121 1.55 -9.79 -7.54
N ALA A 122 0.27 -10.02 -7.87
CA ALA A 122 -0.69 -10.47 -6.87
C ALA A 122 -0.18 -11.77 -6.21
N TYR A 123 -0.16 -11.79 -4.85
CA TYR A 123 0.25 -12.96 -4.08
C TYR A 123 -0.55 -14.19 -4.51
N SER A 124 0.14 -15.20 -4.99
CA SER A 124 -0.42 -16.49 -5.36
C SER A 124 0.53 -17.59 -4.88
N PRO A 125 0.23 -18.25 -3.75
CA PRO A 125 1.07 -19.33 -3.25
C PRO A 125 1.06 -20.51 -4.25
N GLN A 126 2.23 -21.05 -4.54
CA GLN A 126 2.37 -22.20 -5.46
C GLN A 126 2.44 -23.52 -4.69
N VAL A 127 2.78 -23.48 -3.41
CA VAL A 127 2.84 -24.66 -2.52
C VAL A 127 1.99 -24.38 -1.29
N GLN A 128 1.02 -25.24 -1.00
CA GLN A 128 0.20 -25.17 0.20
C GLN A 128 0.33 -26.48 0.99
N LEU A 129 1.01 -26.41 2.13
CA LEU A 129 1.04 -27.50 3.08
C LEU A 129 -0.20 -27.46 3.97
N LEU A 130 -0.66 -28.63 4.46
CA LEU A 130 -1.59 -28.68 5.57
C LEU A 130 -0.84 -29.19 6.80
N VAL A 131 -0.87 -28.42 7.88
CA VAL A 131 -0.10 -28.69 9.10
C VAL A 131 -1.06 -28.89 10.27
N ASN A 132 -0.95 -30.01 10.97
CA ASN A 132 -1.72 -30.32 12.18
C ASN A 132 -0.81 -30.43 13.38
N ALA A 133 -1.31 -30.14 14.58
CA ALA A 133 -0.61 -30.55 15.80
C ALA A 133 -0.47 -32.08 15.83
N ALA A 134 0.69 -32.57 16.20
CA ALA A 134 0.92 -34.01 16.33
C ALA A 134 0.07 -34.63 17.45
N ASP A 135 -0.33 -35.87 17.29
CA ASP A 135 -1.02 -36.61 18.35
C ASP A 135 -0.21 -36.63 19.65
N GLY A 136 -0.83 -36.11 20.73
CA GLY A 136 -0.17 -36.00 22.02
C GLY A 136 0.77 -34.78 22.18
N ALA A 137 0.82 -33.88 21.21
CA ALA A 137 1.57 -32.65 21.38
C ALA A 137 1.03 -31.85 22.58
N ALA A 138 1.95 -31.20 23.31
CA ALA A 138 1.57 -30.36 24.46
C ALA A 138 1.27 -28.92 24.02
N THR A 139 0.33 -28.27 24.72
CA THR A 139 0.18 -26.80 24.58
C THR A 139 1.50 -26.10 24.85
N GLY A 140 1.91 -25.20 23.97
CA GLY A 140 3.19 -24.50 24.01
C GLY A 140 4.35 -25.27 23.38
N ALA A 141 4.12 -26.49 22.83
CA ALA A 141 5.15 -27.17 22.04
C ALA A 141 5.52 -26.32 20.82
N GLN A 142 6.83 -26.25 20.56
CA GLN A 142 7.38 -25.42 19.48
C GLN A 142 8.22 -26.26 18.54
N GLY A 143 8.16 -25.91 17.27
CA GLY A 143 8.94 -26.51 16.20
C GLY A 143 9.28 -25.49 15.13
N ARG A 144 10.02 -25.93 14.10
CA ARG A 144 10.42 -25.06 13.00
C ARG A 144 10.42 -25.82 11.68
N ILE A 145 9.92 -25.17 10.64
CA ILE A 145 10.06 -25.59 9.25
C ILE A 145 11.11 -24.68 8.62
N THR A 146 12.04 -25.24 7.86
CA THR A 146 13.05 -24.44 7.13
C THR A 146 12.93 -24.67 5.64
N TYR A 147 13.28 -23.64 4.87
CA TYR A 147 13.12 -23.61 3.42
C TYR A 147 14.43 -23.27 2.73
N ALA A 148 14.63 -23.86 1.55
CA ALA A 148 15.64 -23.46 0.60
C ALA A 148 15.06 -23.57 -0.81
N ALA A 149 15.44 -22.69 -1.71
CA ALA A 149 14.94 -22.72 -3.08
C ALA A 149 16.00 -22.36 -4.09
N VAL A 150 15.89 -22.95 -5.29
CA VAL A 150 16.67 -22.64 -6.48
C VAL A 150 15.73 -22.67 -7.67
N ALA A 151 15.99 -21.82 -8.67
CA ALA A 151 15.23 -21.79 -9.92
C ALA A 151 16.14 -21.49 -11.11
N THR A 152 15.68 -21.83 -12.31
CA THR A 152 16.39 -21.58 -13.58
C THR A 152 16.01 -20.21 -14.09
N GLY A 153 17.00 -19.34 -14.39
CA GLY A 153 16.78 -17.99 -14.90
C GLY A 153 17.77 -16.99 -14.33
N GLY A 154 17.44 -15.67 -14.47
CA GLY A 154 18.33 -14.61 -14.05
C GLY A 154 19.58 -14.44 -14.91
N PRO A 155 20.47 -13.50 -14.57
CA PRO A 155 21.63 -13.18 -15.38
C PRO A 155 22.67 -14.30 -15.51
N ASP A 156 22.76 -15.16 -14.50
CA ASP A 156 23.72 -16.27 -14.44
C ASP A 156 23.09 -17.65 -14.78
N GLY A 157 21.82 -17.65 -15.22
CA GLY A 157 21.10 -18.86 -15.59
C GLY A 157 20.52 -19.66 -14.42
N THR A 158 20.81 -19.25 -13.18
CA THR A 158 20.28 -19.84 -11.95
C THR A 158 20.17 -18.79 -10.87
N VAL A 159 19.05 -18.78 -10.13
CA VAL A 159 18.83 -17.93 -8.98
C VAL A 159 18.56 -18.77 -7.73
N GLU A 160 19.08 -18.33 -6.59
CA GLU A 160 18.95 -19.02 -5.32
C GLU A 160 18.34 -18.10 -4.26
N ALA A 161 17.49 -18.66 -3.39
CA ALA A 161 16.95 -17.92 -2.25
C ALA A 161 17.93 -17.94 -1.06
N PRO A 162 17.93 -16.90 -0.21
CA PRO A 162 18.66 -16.93 1.06
C PRO A 162 18.28 -18.14 1.92
N HIS A 163 19.24 -18.70 2.64
CA HIS A 163 19.06 -19.94 3.43
C HIS A 163 18.48 -19.72 4.85
N ASP A 164 17.92 -18.55 5.14
CA ASP A 164 17.40 -18.15 6.45
C ASP A 164 15.87 -18.14 6.52
N SER A 165 15.18 -18.58 5.47
CA SER A 165 13.73 -18.63 5.45
C SER A 165 13.19 -19.79 6.31
N SER A 166 12.28 -19.48 7.23
CA SER A 166 11.68 -20.48 8.13
C SER A 166 10.31 -20.03 8.63
N THR A 167 9.51 -21.02 9.09
CA THR A 167 8.27 -20.81 9.83
C THR A 167 8.42 -21.41 11.23
N ASP A 168 8.22 -20.63 12.27
CA ASP A 168 8.12 -21.08 13.63
C ASP A 168 6.69 -21.61 13.89
N VAL A 169 6.59 -22.85 14.37
CA VAL A 169 5.31 -23.51 14.63
C VAL A 169 5.11 -23.63 16.12
N THR A 170 3.94 -23.21 16.61
CA THR A 170 3.58 -23.31 18.04
C THR A 170 2.24 -23.98 18.20
N VAL A 171 2.15 -24.97 19.08
CA VAL A 171 0.88 -25.64 19.43
C VAL A 171 0.15 -24.84 20.48
N GLY A 172 -1.06 -24.42 20.18
CA GLY A 172 -1.88 -23.57 21.06
C GLY A 172 -3.16 -24.26 21.54
N SER A 173 -3.77 -23.69 22.56
CA SER A 173 -5.07 -24.09 23.07
C SER A 173 -5.93 -22.85 23.22
N GLY A 174 -6.98 -22.74 22.40
CA GLY A 174 -7.88 -21.59 22.35
C GLY A 174 -8.87 -21.66 21.22
N PRO A 175 -9.78 -20.67 21.14
CA PRO A 175 -10.50 -20.40 19.91
C PRO A 175 -9.56 -19.81 18.85
N ASP A 176 -9.98 -19.89 17.60
CA ASP A 176 -9.26 -19.44 16.43
C ASP A 176 -10.28 -19.01 15.37
N LEU A 177 -10.61 -17.72 15.35
CA LEU A 177 -11.69 -17.18 14.54
C LEU A 177 -11.15 -16.69 13.20
N SER A 178 -11.62 -17.28 12.12
CA SER A 178 -11.25 -16.90 10.75
C SER A 178 -12.42 -16.25 10.03
N VAL A 179 -12.18 -15.12 9.38
CA VAL A 179 -13.19 -14.40 8.58
C VAL A 179 -13.15 -14.84 7.12
N GLY A 180 -14.31 -15.21 6.58
CA GLY A 180 -14.46 -15.58 5.17
C GLY A 180 -15.71 -14.99 4.53
N GLY A 181 -15.83 -15.17 3.21
CA GLY A 181 -17.05 -14.83 2.46
C GLY A 181 -17.14 -13.40 1.92
N LEU A 182 -16.26 -12.47 2.31
CA LEU A 182 -16.20 -11.14 1.69
C LEU A 182 -15.65 -11.25 0.27
N ALA A 183 -16.37 -10.67 -0.69
CA ALA A 183 -15.98 -10.68 -2.10
C ALA A 183 -15.95 -9.25 -2.68
N PRO A 184 -15.00 -8.93 -3.57
CA PRO A 184 -14.94 -7.63 -4.20
C PRO A 184 -16.13 -7.41 -5.16
N VAL A 185 -16.64 -6.17 -5.21
CA VAL A 185 -17.73 -5.75 -6.09
C VAL A 185 -17.21 -4.74 -7.10
N LYS A 186 -17.55 -4.91 -8.38
CA LYS A 186 -17.20 -3.98 -9.46
C LYS A 186 -18.46 -3.51 -10.18
N GLY A 187 -18.43 -2.26 -10.66
CA GLY A 187 -19.49 -1.68 -11.48
C GLY A 187 -20.76 -1.29 -10.72
N ALA A 188 -20.70 -1.19 -9.39
CA ALA A 188 -21.80 -0.66 -8.59
C ALA A 188 -22.07 0.81 -8.94
N GLN A 189 -23.31 1.26 -8.73
CA GLN A 189 -23.71 2.64 -8.98
C GLN A 189 -23.81 3.42 -7.65
N PRO A 190 -23.48 4.71 -7.62
CA PRO A 190 -23.87 5.55 -6.49
C PRO A 190 -25.35 5.41 -6.17
N GLY A 191 -25.69 5.27 -4.89
CA GLY A 191 -27.05 5.01 -4.42
C GLY A 191 -27.42 3.52 -4.32
N ASP A 192 -26.64 2.61 -4.88
CA ASP A 192 -26.89 1.16 -4.71
C ASP A 192 -26.73 0.74 -3.25
N VAL A 193 -27.47 -0.31 -2.89
CA VAL A 193 -27.31 -1.02 -1.63
C VAL A 193 -26.88 -2.44 -1.90
N LEU A 194 -25.63 -2.73 -1.58
CA LEU A 194 -25.03 -4.03 -1.78
C LEU A 194 -25.29 -4.95 -0.60
N THR A 195 -25.33 -6.26 -0.88
CA THR A 195 -25.29 -7.31 0.14
C THR A 195 -23.90 -7.93 0.14
N MET A 196 -23.20 -7.82 1.27
CA MET A 196 -21.83 -8.29 1.45
C MET A 196 -21.76 -9.29 2.62
N PRO A 197 -22.11 -10.56 2.39
CA PRO A 197 -22.09 -11.56 3.45
C PRO A 197 -20.66 -11.85 3.88
N PHE A 198 -20.48 -12.13 5.16
CA PHE A 198 -19.27 -12.76 5.69
C PHE A 198 -19.64 -13.82 6.72
N THR A 199 -18.73 -14.72 6.96
CA THR A 199 -18.83 -15.80 7.95
C THR A 199 -17.63 -15.77 8.86
N VAL A 200 -17.78 -16.26 10.08
CA VAL A 200 -16.67 -16.44 11.01
C VAL A 200 -16.63 -17.90 11.43
N THR A 201 -15.53 -18.58 11.14
CA THR A 201 -15.35 -20.00 11.47
C THR A 201 -14.35 -20.12 12.62
N ASN A 202 -14.68 -20.90 13.64
CA ASN A 202 -13.76 -21.24 14.70
C ASN A 202 -12.93 -22.47 14.27
N ARG A 203 -11.67 -22.23 13.91
CA ARG A 203 -10.71 -23.28 13.53
C ARG A 203 -9.90 -23.78 14.71
N GLY A 204 -10.11 -23.21 15.88
CA GLY A 204 -9.46 -23.59 17.13
C GLY A 204 -10.04 -24.83 17.78
N GLY A 205 -9.31 -25.40 18.73
CA GLY A 205 -9.73 -26.56 19.51
C GLY A 205 -10.63 -26.23 20.69
N GLN A 206 -10.90 -24.95 20.96
CA GLN A 206 -11.78 -24.51 22.03
C GLN A 206 -12.92 -23.63 21.50
N ARG A 207 -14.04 -23.67 22.17
CA ARG A 207 -15.21 -22.87 21.90
C ARG A 207 -14.91 -21.38 22.15
N SER A 208 -15.37 -20.51 21.26
CA SER A 208 -15.44 -19.08 21.50
C SER A 208 -16.76 -18.72 22.18
N GLU A 209 -16.70 -18.06 23.33
CA GLU A 209 -17.86 -17.57 24.07
C GLU A 209 -18.36 -16.24 23.52
N GLY A 210 -18.99 -16.29 22.34
CA GLY A 210 -19.33 -15.11 21.56
C GLY A 210 -18.17 -14.60 20.71
N LEU A 211 -18.38 -13.50 20.01
CA LEU A 211 -17.37 -12.83 19.23
C LEU A 211 -17.62 -11.31 19.17
N ARG A 212 -16.57 -10.53 19.07
CA ARG A 212 -16.64 -9.13 18.70
C ARG A 212 -16.22 -8.96 17.24
N ALA A 213 -17.08 -8.34 16.45
CA ALA A 213 -16.78 -7.95 15.08
C ALA A 213 -16.69 -6.41 14.96
N VAL A 214 -15.68 -5.92 14.26
CA VAL A 214 -15.58 -4.52 13.88
C VAL A 214 -15.67 -4.46 12.36
N ILE A 215 -16.72 -3.84 11.86
CA ILE A 215 -16.96 -3.59 10.45
C ILE A 215 -16.54 -2.16 10.18
N THR A 216 -15.59 -1.94 9.28
CA THR A 216 -15.11 -0.61 8.89
C THR A 216 -15.36 -0.39 7.41
N THR A 217 -15.81 0.81 7.05
CA THR A 217 -16.02 1.20 5.65
C THR A 217 -15.34 2.53 5.36
N THR A 218 -14.84 2.67 4.14
CA THR A 218 -14.32 3.95 3.66
C THR A 218 -15.43 4.98 3.45
N TYR A 219 -15.06 6.23 3.26
CA TYR A 219 -15.93 7.42 3.29
C TYR A 219 -17.15 7.35 2.36
N GLY A 220 -16.99 6.75 1.17
CA GLY A 220 -18.08 6.61 0.20
C GLY A 220 -19.10 5.52 0.52
N LEU A 221 -18.93 4.76 1.61
CA LEU A 221 -19.85 3.71 2.01
C LEU A 221 -20.55 4.04 3.35
N LYS A 222 -21.78 3.57 3.49
CA LYS A 222 -22.58 3.70 4.72
C LYS A 222 -23.14 2.34 5.11
N LEU A 223 -23.35 2.13 6.40
CA LEU A 223 -24.02 0.98 6.96
C LEU A 223 -25.47 1.38 7.28
N PRO A 224 -26.43 1.17 6.34
CA PRO A 224 -27.80 1.68 6.48
C PRO A 224 -28.59 0.95 7.57
N ASP A 225 -28.25 -0.32 7.79
CA ASP A 225 -28.92 -1.17 8.76
C ASP A 225 -27.90 -1.66 9.78
N THR A 226 -28.15 -1.40 11.05
CA THR A 226 -27.32 -1.89 12.15
C THR A 226 -27.98 -3.09 12.82
N TYR A 227 -27.17 -3.97 13.37
CA TYR A 227 -27.63 -5.04 14.24
C TYR A 227 -27.87 -4.47 15.66
N ALA A 228 -28.76 -5.10 16.43
CA ALA A 228 -29.02 -4.66 17.80
C ALA A 228 -27.78 -4.75 18.69
N GLU A 229 -26.88 -5.66 18.34
CA GLU A 229 -25.62 -5.96 19.01
C GLU A 229 -24.50 -4.96 18.63
N CYS A 230 -24.79 -3.98 17.74
CA CYS A 230 -23.76 -3.08 17.20
C CYS A 230 -23.92 -1.65 17.71
N VAL A 231 -22.79 -1.04 17.95
CA VAL A 231 -22.65 0.40 18.15
C VAL A 231 -21.93 1.01 16.94
N ASN A 232 -22.60 1.96 16.28
CA ASN A 232 -22.03 2.67 15.17
C ASN A 232 -21.15 3.81 15.65
N GLY A 233 -20.10 4.07 14.90
CA GLY A 233 -19.14 5.13 15.15
C GLY A 233 -18.46 5.64 13.89
N THR A 234 -17.54 6.54 14.09
CA THR A 234 -16.60 7.01 13.08
C THR A 234 -15.19 6.82 13.60
N THR A 235 -14.26 6.56 12.70
CA THR A 235 -12.83 6.52 12.97
C THR A 235 -12.10 7.30 11.87
N THR A 236 -10.81 7.49 12.03
CA THR A 236 -9.95 8.03 10.99
C THR A 236 -8.91 6.99 10.60
N GLY A 237 -8.70 6.84 9.30
CA GLY A 237 -7.58 6.10 8.74
C GLY A 237 -6.29 6.91 8.74
N GLY A 238 -5.29 6.48 7.96
CA GLY A 238 -4.08 7.26 7.72
C GLY A 238 -4.42 8.65 7.18
N ASP A 239 -3.65 9.67 7.57
CA ASP A 239 -3.85 11.07 7.20
C ASP A 239 -5.28 11.59 7.46
N ASP A 240 -5.87 11.16 8.57
CA ASP A 240 -7.20 11.58 9.03
C ASP A 240 -8.35 11.28 8.04
N VAL A 241 -8.20 10.29 7.15
CA VAL A 241 -9.28 9.86 6.25
C VAL A 241 -10.52 9.45 7.07
N PRO A 242 -11.68 10.06 6.84
CA PRO A 242 -12.89 9.68 7.57
C PRO A 242 -13.36 8.29 7.17
N MET A 243 -13.67 7.46 8.17
CA MET A 243 -14.19 6.10 8.00
C MET A 243 -15.36 5.87 8.94
N PHE A 244 -16.25 4.97 8.56
CA PHE A 244 -17.38 4.57 9.41
C PHE A 244 -17.13 3.19 10.00
N THR A 245 -17.58 2.98 11.23
CA THR A 245 -17.43 1.70 11.94
C THR A 245 -18.75 1.23 12.54
N ALA A 246 -18.92 -0.09 12.61
CA ALA A 246 -19.88 -0.73 13.47
C ALA A 246 -19.15 -1.77 14.34
N THR A 247 -19.13 -1.56 15.64
CA THR A 247 -18.58 -2.51 16.60
C THR A 247 -19.71 -3.34 17.19
N CYS A 248 -19.66 -4.65 16.96
CA CYS A 248 -20.75 -5.58 17.30
C CYS A 248 -20.23 -6.64 18.28
N ASP A 249 -20.95 -6.84 19.37
CA ASP A 249 -20.69 -7.90 20.33
C ASP A 249 -21.81 -8.95 20.23
N PHE A 250 -21.49 -10.11 19.64
CA PHE A 250 -22.43 -11.22 19.49
C PHE A 250 -22.19 -12.26 20.58
N ASP A 251 -23.23 -12.57 21.34
CA ASP A 251 -23.16 -13.55 22.43
C ASP A 251 -23.23 -15.02 21.94
N GLN A 252 -23.54 -15.24 20.66
CA GLN A 252 -23.60 -16.57 20.09
C GLN A 252 -22.23 -17.25 20.16
N ALA A 253 -22.14 -18.34 20.89
CA ALA A 253 -20.95 -19.15 20.96
C ALA A 253 -20.63 -19.81 19.61
N VAL A 254 -19.33 -19.98 19.30
CA VAL A 254 -18.84 -20.64 18.10
C VAL A 254 -18.01 -21.85 18.52
N GLU A 255 -18.58 -23.04 18.34
CA GLU A 255 -17.91 -24.31 18.68
C GLU A 255 -16.70 -24.57 17.79
N PRO A 256 -15.74 -25.40 18.20
CA PRO A 256 -14.67 -25.90 17.33
C PRO A 256 -15.22 -26.45 16.01
N GLY A 257 -14.68 -25.99 14.88
CA GLY A 257 -15.18 -26.30 13.53
C GLY A 257 -16.52 -25.65 13.17
N GLY A 258 -17.18 -24.96 14.12
CA GLY A 258 -18.45 -24.26 13.91
C GLY A 258 -18.28 -22.95 13.16
N THR A 259 -19.38 -22.50 12.54
CA THR A 259 -19.44 -21.24 11.79
C THR A 259 -20.53 -20.33 12.34
N PHE A 260 -20.16 -19.10 12.64
CA PHE A 260 -21.10 -18.01 12.90
C PHE A 260 -21.46 -17.32 11.58
N THR A 261 -22.76 -17.05 11.42
CA THR A 261 -23.29 -16.22 10.34
C THR A 261 -24.06 -15.06 10.94
N LEU A 262 -23.98 -13.90 10.28
CA LEU A 262 -24.74 -12.73 10.72
C LEU A 262 -26.25 -13.04 10.81
N PRO A 263 -26.99 -12.49 11.79
CA PRO A 263 -28.44 -12.67 11.91
C PRO A 263 -29.22 -12.28 10.65
N ARG A 264 -28.66 -11.39 9.85
CA ARG A 264 -29.11 -11.00 8.50
C ARG A 264 -27.90 -10.57 7.68
N PRO A 265 -27.96 -10.61 6.35
CA PRO A 265 -26.82 -10.20 5.51
C PRO A 265 -26.40 -8.76 5.77
N LEU A 266 -25.08 -8.50 5.80
CA LEU A 266 -24.52 -7.14 5.86
C LEU A 266 -24.96 -6.36 4.63
N ARG A 267 -25.54 -5.18 4.84
CA ARG A 267 -25.91 -4.24 3.78
C ARG A 267 -24.99 -3.02 3.81
N VAL A 268 -24.53 -2.63 2.65
CA VAL A 268 -23.62 -1.48 2.48
C VAL A 268 -24.20 -0.59 1.39
N ALA A 269 -24.46 0.67 1.71
CA ALA A 269 -24.98 1.65 0.75
C ALA A 269 -23.87 2.53 0.21
N LEU A 270 -23.87 2.71 -1.11
CA LEU A 270 -22.95 3.63 -1.77
C LEU A 270 -23.48 5.05 -1.72
N ALA A 271 -22.67 5.98 -1.23
CA ALA A 271 -22.99 7.40 -1.30
C ALA A 271 -22.78 7.94 -2.73
N ASP A 272 -23.33 9.12 -3.02
CA ASP A 272 -23.23 9.75 -4.35
C ASP A 272 -21.77 10.01 -4.76
N HIS A 273 -20.89 10.17 -3.77
CA HIS A 273 -19.45 10.41 -3.96
C HIS A 273 -18.58 9.15 -3.93
N ALA A 274 -19.16 7.95 -3.82
CA ALA A 274 -18.39 6.71 -3.81
C ALA A 274 -17.64 6.48 -5.13
N TYR A 275 -16.38 5.97 -5.05
CA TYR A 275 -15.60 5.61 -6.24
C TYR A 275 -14.84 4.30 -6.03
N ARG A 276 -13.74 4.31 -5.28
CA ARG A 276 -12.97 3.13 -4.90
C ARG A 276 -13.03 2.99 -3.39
N GLU A 277 -13.89 2.10 -2.98
CA GLU A 277 -14.25 1.92 -1.60
C GLU A 277 -13.74 0.58 -1.08
N ARG A 278 -13.75 0.43 0.25
CA ARG A 278 -13.36 -0.79 0.92
C ARG A 278 -14.26 -1.06 2.12
N VAL A 279 -14.62 -2.31 2.27
CA VAL A 279 -15.24 -2.87 3.48
C VAL A 279 -14.23 -3.78 4.15
N GLU A 280 -14.03 -3.60 5.43
CA GLU A 280 -13.12 -4.39 6.25
C GLU A 280 -13.90 -5.00 7.40
N VAL A 281 -13.61 -6.23 7.74
CA VAL A 281 -14.14 -6.93 8.89
C VAL A 281 -12.98 -7.50 9.69
N SER A 282 -12.91 -7.15 10.96
CA SER A 282 -12.01 -7.80 11.91
C SER A 282 -12.83 -8.43 13.03
N VAL A 283 -12.40 -9.60 13.49
CA VAL A 283 -13.08 -10.32 14.57
C VAL A 283 -12.09 -10.69 15.68
N ARG A 284 -12.63 -10.94 16.85
CA ARG A 284 -11.90 -11.51 17.97
C ARG A 284 -12.84 -12.31 18.85
N PRO A 285 -12.34 -13.33 19.58
CA PRO A 285 -13.15 -14.09 20.52
C PRO A 285 -13.80 -13.21 21.58
N GLY A 286 -15.00 -13.61 22.02
CA GLY A 286 -15.67 -13.00 23.15
C GLY A 286 -14.96 -13.25 24.48
N ASN A 287 -15.42 -12.57 25.54
CA ASN A 287 -14.94 -12.70 26.91
C ASN A 287 -13.42 -12.51 27.12
N GLY A 288 -12.75 -11.84 26.16
CA GLY A 288 -11.31 -11.56 26.26
C GLY A 288 -10.40 -12.79 26.07
N ALA A 289 -10.90 -13.88 25.51
CA ALA A 289 -10.07 -15.00 25.10
C ALA A 289 -9.07 -14.56 24.02
N THR A 290 -7.87 -15.14 24.06
CA THR A 290 -6.85 -14.91 23.03
C THR A 290 -7.15 -15.81 21.83
N ASP A 291 -7.10 -15.24 20.64
CA ASP A 291 -7.15 -15.98 19.40
C ASP A 291 -5.81 -16.65 19.09
N LEU A 292 -5.84 -17.84 18.49
CA LEU A 292 -4.62 -18.57 18.18
C LEU A 292 -3.88 -18.03 16.95
N ALA A 293 -4.60 -17.36 16.04
CA ALA A 293 -4.02 -16.83 14.81
C ALA A 293 -4.73 -15.53 14.40
N GLU A 294 -4.25 -14.41 14.92
CA GLU A 294 -4.86 -13.10 14.65
C GLU A 294 -4.77 -12.67 13.17
N GLU A 295 -3.91 -13.30 12.37
CA GLU A 295 -3.71 -12.97 10.96
C GLU A 295 -4.91 -13.32 10.06
N ASP A 296 -5.73 -14.32 10.41
CA ASP A 296 -6.94 -14.70 9.66
C ASP A 296 -8.25 -14.15 10.28
N ASN A 297 -8.11 -13.35 11.34
CA ASN A 297 -9.20 -12.60 11.97
C ASN A 297 -9.67 -11.39 11.18
N TYR A 298 -9.12 -11.16 10.01
CA TYR A 298 -9.37 -10.00 9.18
C TYR A 298 -9.69 -10.39 7.75
N ALA A 299 -10.69 -9.73 7.17
CA ALA A 299 -10.96 -9.79 5.74
C ALA A 299 -11.32 -8.40 5.22
N ALA A 300 -10.98 -8.14 3.96
CA ALA A 300 -11.33 -6.91 3.29
C ALA A 300 -11.81 -7.18 1.85
N ALA A 301 -12.75 -6.37 1.39
CA ALA A 301 -13.22 -6.40 0.01
C ALA A 301 -13.32 -5.00 -0.58
N GLY A 302 -12.80 -4.83 -1.79
CA GLY A 302 -12.94 -3.61 -2.56
C GLY A 302 -14.34 -3.49 -3.16
N VAL A 303 -14.88 -2.26 -3.16
CA VAL A 303 -16.12 -1.90 -3.85
C VAL A 303 -15.79 -0.79 -4.83
N GLN A 304 -15.88 -1.09 -6.13
CA GLN A 304 -15.63 -0.12 -7.18
C GLN A 304 -16.96 0.37 -7.75
N ALA A 305 -17.24 1.67 -7.53
CA ALA A 305 -18.38 2.35 -8.12
C ALA A 305 -18.05 2.86 -9.53
N THR A 306 -19.06 2.90 -10.40
CA THR A 306 -19.00 3.60 -11.68
C THR A 306 -19.27 5.08 -11.43
N ASN A 307 -18.23 5.85 -11.18
CA ASN A 307 -18.29 7.26 -10.88
C ASN A 307 -17.07 7.99 -11.46
N THR A 308 -17.06 9.31 -11.41
CA THR A 308 -15.98 10.17 -11.92
C THR A 308 -15.64 11.26 -10.91
N ALA A 309 -14.42 11.77 -10.98
CA ALA A 309 -14.01 12.97 -10.28
C ALA A 309 -13.31 13.91 -11.28
N ASP A 310 -13.71 15.17 -11.30
CA ASP A 310 -13.14 16.19 -12.17
C ASP A 310 -12.10 17.00 -11.39
N PHE A 311 -10.83 16.73 -11.66
CA PHE A 311 -9.72 17.49 -11.07
C PHE A 311 -9.42 18.71 -11.93
N GLU A 312 -9.15 19.84 -11.29
CA GLU A 312 -8.88 21.11 -11.95
C GLU A 312 -7.64 21.79 -11.35
N ALA A 313 -6.72 22.21 -12.23
CA ALA A 313 -5.65 23.12 -11.89
C ALA A 313 -6.14 24.57 -12.05
N ARG A 314 -5.89 25.42 -11.07
CA ARG A 314 -6.17 26.85 -11.14
C ARG A 314 -4.90 27.65 -11.06
N GLY A 315 -4.63 28.40 -12.10
CA GLY A 315 -3.57 29.39 -12.19
C GLY A 315 -3.94 30.72 -11.52
N ALA A 316 -3.15 31.73 -11.81
CA ALA A 316 -3.39 33.10 -11.29
C ALA A 316 -2.99 34.16 -12.32
N ARG A 317 -3.56 35.35 -12.17
CA ARG A 317 -3.12 36.59 -12.86
C ARG A 317 -2.70 37.60 -11.81
N VAL A 318 -1.48 38.10 -11.90
CA VAL A 318 -0.91 39.07 -10.97
C VAL A 318 -0.18 40.17 -11.72
N GLU A 319 -0.09 41.34 -11.14
CA GLU A 319 0.61 42.52 -11.68
C GLU A 319 1.57 43.07 -10.62
N GLY A 320 2.75 43.50 -11.04
CA GLY A 320 3.74 44.11 -10.17
C GLY A 320 4.82 44.85 -10.92
N ALA A 321 5.33 45.93 -10.34
CA ALA A 321 6.48 46.67 -10.85
C ALA A 321 7.78 45.90 -10.55
N ALA A 322 8.87 46.25 -11.27
CA ALA A 322 10.18 45.67 -11.00
C ALA A 322 10.62 45.97 -9.55
N GLY A 323 11.05 44.96 -8.83
CA GLY A 323 11.39 45.00 -7.41
C GLY A 323 10.22 44.74 -6.46
N GLU A 324 8.98 44.73 -6.93
CA GLU A 324 7.79 44.44 -6.12
C GLU A 324 7.61 42.93 -5.87
N THR A 325 7.05 42.59 -4.70
CA THR A 325 6.64 41.22 -4.36
C THR A 325 5.12 41.13 -4.43
N VAL A 326 4.62 40.14 -5.16
CA VAL A 326 3.21 39.87 -5.38
C VAL A 326 2.87 38.45 -4.96
N THR A 327 1.63 38.23 -4.49
CA THR A 327 1.15 36.90 -4.12
C THR A 327 0.38 36.27 -5.28
N ALA A 328 0.88 35.13 -5.81
CA ALA A 328 0.15 34.33 -6.78
C ALA A 328 -0.51 33.12 -6.08
N ARG A 329 -1.83 33.08 -6.08
CA ARG A 329 -2.60 31.99 -5.46
C ARG A 329 -3.00 30.99 -6.52
N LEU A 330 -2.22 29.89 -6.62
CA LEU A 330 -2.59 28.73 -7.41
C LEU A 330 -3.51 27.82 -6.60
N ALA A 331 -4.27 26.93 -7.24
CA ALA A 331 -5.07 25.98 -6.52
C ALA A 331 -5.24 24.64 -7.28
N PHE A 332 -5.50 23.62 -6.52
CA PHE A 332 -6.11 22.36 -6.92
C PHE A 332 -7.58 22.39 -6.53
N ARG A 333 -8.45 21.83 -7.37
CA ARG A 333 -9.85 21.60 -7.04
C ARG A 333 -10.30 20.23 -7.49
N ASN A 334 -11.10 19.56 -6.66
CA ASN A 334 -11.91 18.41 -7.06
C ASN A 334 -13.36 18.91 -7.25
N ASN A 335 -13.81 19.01 -8.50
CA ASN A 335 -15.17 19.42 -8.83
C ASN A 335 -16.21 18.30 -8.62
N GLY A 336 -15.75 17.11 -8.16
CA GLY A 336 -16.64 15.97 -7.90
C GLY A 336 -17.12 15.25 -9.18
N PRO A 337 -18.17 14.41 -9.08
CA PRO A 337 -18.93 14.08 -7.87
C PRO A 337 -18.21 13.14 -6.89
N ALA A 338 -17.18 12.38 -7.32
CA ALA A 338 -16.51 11.41 -6.45
C ALA A 338 -15.44 12.03 -5.55
N TRP A 339 -15.29 11.46 -4.37
CA TRP A 339 -14.07 11.61 -3.58
C TRP A 339 -13.00 10.68 -4.13
N ILE A 340 -11.73 11.03 -3.97
CA ILE A 340 -10.60 10.20 -4.39
C ILE A 340 -9.69 9.96 -3.18
N GLY A 341 -9.29 8.71 -2.98
CA GLY A 341 -8.36 8.31 -1.94
C GLY A 341 -7.40 7.22 -2.42
N ASN A 342 -6.11 7.40 -2.17
CA ASN A 342 -5.03 6.45 -2.45
C ASN A 342 -4.65 5.68 -1.17
N LEU A 343 -5.66 5.09 -0.49
CA LEU A 343 -5.51 4.46 0.81
C LEU A 343 -4.63 3.21 0.82
N GLY A 344 -4.41 2.60 -0.35
CA GLY A 344 -3.58 1.40 -0.49
C GLY A 344 -2.10 1.72 -0.68
N SER A 345 -1.76 2.76 -1.46
CA SER A 345 -0.37 3.17 -1.70
C SER A 345 0.13 4.22 -0.71
N GLY A 346 -0.77 5.05 -0.16
CA GLY A 346 -0.38 6.21 0.64
C GLY A 346 0.21 7.36 -0.18
N ASP A 347 0.07 7.33 -1.51
CA ASP A 347 0.55 8.39 -2.38
C ASP A 347 -0.43 9.56 -2.45
N SER A 348 0.09 10.76 -2.67
CA SER A 348 -0.73 11.95 -2.94
C SER A 348 -1.69 11.71 -4.10
N VAL A 349 -2.95 12.16 -4.00
CA VAL A 349 -3.94 11.99 -5.08
C VAL A 349 -3.57 12.76 -6.34
N ALA A 350 -2.80 13.83 -6.21
CA ALA A 350 -2.24 14.65 -7.27
C ALA A 350 -1.15 15.57 -6.72
N ALA A 351 -0.39 16.20 -7.60
CA ALA A 351 0.46 17.34 -7.29
C ALA A 351 0.17 18.49 -8.24
N VAL A 352 0.27 19.74 -7.75
CA VAL A 352 0.21 20.96 -8.57
C VAL A 352 1.62 21.39 -8.89
N ASP A 353 2.01 21.28 -10.14
CA ASP A 353 3.31 21.69 -10.65
C ASP A 353 3.26 23.08 -11.25
N LEU A 354 4.10 23.98 -10.74
CA LEU A 354 4.32 25.32 -11.27
C LEU A 354 5.65 25.36 -12.01
N THR A 355 5.66 25.74 -13.28
CA THR A 355 6.86 26.31 -13.95
C THR A 355 6.85 27.81 -13.77
N VAL A 356 7.91 28.37 -13.16
CA VAL A 356 7.98 29.79 -12.82
C VAL A 356 8.09 30.63 -14.09
N PRO A 357 7.27 31.72 -14.25
CA PRO A 357 7.35 32.61 -15.41
C PRO A 357 8.70 33.33 -15.50
N GLU A 358 9.06 33.77 -16.72
CA GLU A 358 10.24 34.58 -16.95
C GLU A 358 10.13 35.93 -16.25
N GLY A 359 11.25 36.43 -15.72
CA GLY A 359 11.34 37.76 -15.09
C GLY A 359 10.83 37.84 -13.66
N VAL A 360 10.48 36.69 -13.05
CA VAL A 360 10.11 36.62 -11.63
C VAL A 360 10.90 35.55 -10.89
N THR A 361 11.06 35.75 -9.60
CA THR A 361 11.68 34.80 -8.68
C THR A 361 10.73 34.47 -7.54
N VAL A 362 10.51 33.18 -7.27
CA VAL A 362 9.78 32.74 -6.07
C VAL A 362 10.62 33.05 -4.84
N THR A 363 10.11 33.87 -3.94
CA THR A 363 10.76 34.26 -2.67
C THR A 363 10.22 33.44 -1.50
N SER A 364 8.99 32.92 -1.61
CA SER A 364 8.41 31.99 -0.64
C SER A 364 7.46 31.03 -1.36
N ALA A 365 7.62 29.75 -1.12
CA ALA A 365 6.71 28.71 -1.58
C ALA A 365 5.86 28.19 -0.41
N PRO A 366 4.62 27.75 -0.63
CA PRO A 366 3.77 27.16 0.40
C PRO A 366 4.40 25.90 1.01
N ALA A 367 4.03 25.59 2.26
CA ALA A 367 4.41 24.34 2.89
C ALA A 367 3.90 23.13 2.04
N GLY A 368 4.75 22.11 1.88
CA GLY A 368 4.46 20.96 1.04
C GLY A 368 4.69 21.18 -0.46
N CYS A 369 5.25 22.35 -0.86
CA CYS A 369 5.72 22.57 -2.23
C CYS A 369 7.23 22.41 -2.29
N GLU A 370 7.70 21.43 -3.06
CA GLU A 370 9.11 21.14 -3.22
C GLU A 370 9.71 21.85 -4.43
N PRO A 371 10.91 22.45 -4.26
CA PRO A 371 11.64 23.08 -5.37
C PRO A 371 12.20 22.01 -6.31
N ARG A 372 12.05 22.22 -7.61
CA ARG A 372 12.47 21.30 -8.66
C ARG A 372 13.30 21.99 -9.74
N THR A 373 14.16 21.24 -10.41
CA THR A 373 14.79 21.68 -11.67
C THR A 373 13.73 21.68 -12.79
N LEU A 374 14.03 22.28 -13.95
CA LEU A 374 13.12 22.24 -15.11
C LEU A 374 12.82 20.81 -15.58
N SER A 375 13.76 19.90 -15.43
CA SER A 375 13.59 18.47 -15.75
C SER A 375 12.83 17.69 -14.67
N GLY A 376 12.46 18.32 -13.54
CA GLY A 376 11.71 17.68 -12.45
C GLY A 376 12.57 17.10 -11.33
N GLY A 377 13.90 17.10 -11.45
CA GLY A 377 14.80 16.65 -10.40
C GLY A 377 14.85 17.58 -9.19
N PHE A 378 15.49 17.15 -8.12
CA PHE A 378 15.67 17.93 -6.90
C PHE A 378 16.41 19.26 -7.17
N HIS A 379 15.94 20.35 -6.57
CA HIS A 379 16.62 21.65 -6.54
C HIS A 379 17.01 21.99 -5.11
N PRO A 380 18.31 22.33 -4.84
CA PRO A 380 18.82 22.45 -3.46
C PRO A 380 18.29 23.67 -2.71
N ASN A 381 17.83 24.70 -3.42
CA ASN A 381 17.36 25.92 -2.81
C ASN A 381 15.82 26.00 -2.88
N PRO A 382 15.14 26.26 -1.77
CA PRO A 382 13.68 26.45 -1.75
C PRO A 382 13.22 27.77 -2.37
N VAL A 383 14.15 28.71 -2.58
CA VAL A 383 13.92 30.03 -3.18
C VAL A 383 14.57 30.10 -4.54
N GLY A 384 13.89 30.67 -5.52
CA GLY A 384 14.43 30.89 -6.88
C GLY A 384 14.55 29.62 -7.73
N ALA A 385 13.93 28.51 -7.33
CA ALA A 385 13.83 27.35 -8.18
C ALA A 385 12.97 27.64 -9.43
N PRO A 386 13.30 27.07 -10.59
CA PRO A 386 12.56 27.31 -11.83
C PRO A 386 11.22 26.55 -11.89
N ARG A 387 11.00 25.58 -11.00
CA ARG A 387 9.80 24.76 -10.90
C ARG A 387 9.53 24.39 -9.44
N TYR A 388 8.24 24.22 -9.10
CA TYR A 388 7.76 23.73 -7.80
C TYR A 388 6.70 22.66 -8.00
N SER A 389 6.72 21.65 -7.14
CA SER A 389 5.70 20.58 -7.07
C SER A 389 5.05 20.59 -5.69
N CYS A 390 3.75 20.84 -5.65
CA CYS A 390 2.95 20.96 -4.44
C CYS A 390 2.06 19.74 -4.29
N GLU A 391 2.35 18.86 -3.36
CA GLU A 391 1.61 17.63 -3.17
C GLU A 391 0.27 17.86 -2.47
N MET A 392 -0.75 17.15 -2.97
CA MET A 392 -2.02 17.01 -2.30
C MET A 392 -1.93 15.91 -1.22
N PRO A 393 -2.87 15.86 -0.26
CA PRO A 393 -2.99 14.71 0.63
C PRO A 393 -3.25 13.39 -0.14
N ILE A 394 -3.21 12.27 0.58
CA ILE A 394 -3.57 10.95 0.03
C ILE A 394 -5.07 10.82 -0.29
N TRP A 395 -5.89 11.80 0.06
CA TRP A 395 -7.32 11.84 -0.22
C TRP A 395 -7.84 13.26 -0.43
N THR A 396 -8.95 13.39 -1.18
CA THR A 396 -9.65 14.65 -1.41
C THR A 396 -11.15 14.42 -1.54
N LEU A 397 -11.95 15.28 -0.93
CA LEU A 397 -13.41 15.27 -1.04
C LEU A 397 -13.89 15.97 -2.32
N PRO A 398 -15.10 15.67 -2.81
CA PRO A 398 -15.73 16.45 -3.85
C PRO A 398 -15.96 17.90 -3.37
N ASP A 399 -16.04 18.81 -4.32
CA ASP A 399 -16.24 20.26 -4.10
C ASP A 399 -15.22 20.92 -3.17
N THR A 400 -14.03 20.34 -3.02
CA THR A 400 -12.96 20.91 -2.21
C THR A 400 -11.90 21.60 -3.06
N GLU A 401 -11.33 22.68 -2.50
CA GLU A 401 -10.25 23.44 -3.10
C GLU A 401 -9.10 23.56 -2.10
N ARG A 402 -7.87 23.37 -2.58
CA ARG A 402 -6.65 23.66 -1.82
C ARG A 402 -5.82 24.71 -2.55
N ALA A 403 -5.57 25.83 -1.89
CA ALA A 403 -4.79 26.92 -2.44
C ALA A 403 -3.31 26.84 -2.06
N PHE A 404 -2.46 27.28 -2.99
CA PHE A 404 -1.01 27.35 -2.87
C PHE A 404 -0.55 28.78 -3.14
N PRO A 405 -0.45 29.66 -2.11
CA PRO A 405 -0.03 31.04 -2.28
C PRO A 405 1.50 31.12 -2.38
N PHE A 406 1.99 31.50 -3.56
CA PHE A 406 3.40 31.78 -3.83
C PHE A 406 3.70 33.26 -3.71
N GLU A 407 4.78 33.66 -3.01
CA GLU A 407 5.32 35.01 -3.05
C GLU A 407 6.33 35.11 -4.18
N LEU A 408 6.09 36.02 -5.11
CA LEU A 408 6.87 36.22 -6.31
C LEU A 408 7.46 37.63 -6.29
N ARG A 409 8.78 37.76 -6.39
CA ARG A 409 9.42 39.04 -6.67
C ARG A 409 9.50 39.26 -8.18
N VAL A 410 9.02 40.37 -8.69
CA VAL A 410 9.17 40.78 -10.08
C VAL A 410 10.57 41.35 -10.25
N ASP A 411 11.50 40.61 -10.83
CA ASP A 411 12.88 41.06 -11.06
C ASP A 411 12.95 42.04 -12.23
N ARG A 412 12.14 41.82 -13.26
CA ARG A 412 11.90 42.71 -14.39
C ARG A 412 10.50 42.52 -14.95
N VAL A 413 9.93 43.58 -15.44
CA VAL A 413 8.61 43.52 -16.09
C VAL A 413 8.76 42.87 -17.47
N VAL A 414 8.16 41.69 -17.64
CA VAL A 414 8.01 40.99 -18.91
C VAL A 414 6.51 40.92 -19.19
N PRO A 415 6.00 41.63 -20.24
CA PRO A 415 4.58 41.59 -20.58
C PRO A 415 4.13 40.13 -20.87
N ASP A 416 2.97 39.77 -20.32
CA ASP A 416 2.37 38.42 -20.49
C ASP A 416 3.28 37.28 -20.11
N ALA A 417 4.21 37.48 -19.15
CA ALA A 417 5.08 36.43 -18.67
C ALA A 417 4.23 35.27 -18.12
N THR A 418 4.41 34.09 -18.70
CA THR A 418 3.51 32.95 -18.44
C THR A 418 4.29 31.76 -17.91
N GLY A 419 3.85 31.22 -16.78
CA GLY A 419 4.25 29.94 -16.21
C GLY A 419 3.14 28.90 -16.37
N ARG A 420 3.50 27.65 -16.56
CA ARG A 420 2.54 26.56 -16.67
C ARG A 420 2.18 26.04 -15.28
N VAL A 421 0.89 25.81 -15.04
CA VAL A 421 0.34 25.14 -13.85
C VAL A 421 -0.31 23.85 -14.31
N VAL A 422 0.11 22.69 -13.77
CA VAL A 422 -0.32 21.37 -14.27
C VAL A 422 -0.54 20.42 -13.11
N LEU A 423 -1.58 19.58 -13.19
CA LEU A 423 -1.72 18.46 -12.30
C LEU A 423 -0.86 17.27 -12.75
N THR A 424 -0.18 16.65 -11.81
CA THR A 424 0.64 15.45 -12.01
C THR A 424 0.30 14.42 -10.93
N ALA A 425 0.69 13.16 -11.13
CA ALA A 425 0.59 12.10 -10.13
C ALA A 425 1.92 11.89 -9.39
N GLY A 426 2.53 12.98 -8.89
CA GLY A 426 3.81 12.91 -8.17
C GLY A 426 5.05 12.76 -9.04
N GLY A 427 4.95 12.94 -10.37
CA GLY A 427 6.04 12.84 -11.33
C GLY A 427 6.20 14.07 -12.23
N ALA A 428 7.29 14.10 -13.02
CA ALA A 428 7.61 15.24 -13.88
C ALA A 428 6.66 15.42 -15.08
N ASN A 429 5.85 14.44 -15.42
CA ASN A 429 4.99 14.44 -16.60
C ASN A 429 3.53 14.68 -16.25
N PRO A 430 2.78 15.43 -17.08
CA PRO A 430 1.33 15.51 -16.96
C PRO A 430 0.73 14.11 -17.03
N VAL A 431 -0.17 13.79 -16.10
CA VAL A 431 -0.83 12.48 -16.04
C VAL A 431 -2.28 12.65 -16.40
N THR A 432 -2.82 11.70 -17.14
CA THR A 432 -4.25 11.57 -17.34
C THR A 432 -4.80 10.74 -16.18
N PHE A 433 -5.68 11.32 -15.38
CA PHE A 433 -6.38 10.59 -14.33
C PHE A 433 -7.51 9.77 -14.96
N PRO A 434 -7.54 8.43 -14.80
CA PRO A 434 -8.54 7.57 -15.48
C PRO A 434 -9.99 7.87 -15.07
N PHE A 435 -10.18 8.51 -13.91
CA PHE A 435 -11.49 8.88 -13.38
C PHE A 435 -11.95 10.28 -13.82
N ASP A 436 -11.06 11.07 -14.46
CA ASP A 436 -11.31 12.47 -14.79
C ASP A 436 -11.86 12.59 -16.23
N PRO A 437 -13.13 13.03 -16.39
CA PRO A 437 -13.75 13.18 -17.70
C PRO A 437 -13.34 14.47 -18.43
N GLN A 438 -12.64 15.41 -17.74
CA GLN A 438 -12.28 16.71 -18.29
C GLN A 438 -10.77 17.03 -18.17
N PRO A 439 -9.88 16.21 -18.70
CA PRO A 439 -8.42 16.38 -18.50
C PRO A 439 -7.86 17.69 -19.07
N ALA A 440 -8.66 18.45 -19.83
CA ALA A 440 -8.24 19.74 -20.37
C ALA A 440 -8.10 20.82 -19.29
N ASN A 441 -8.87 20.77 -18.20
CA ASN A 441 -8.78 21.70 -17.08
C ASN A 441 -7.72 21.31 -16.04
N ASN A 442 -7.02 20.21 -16.23
CA ASN A 442 -5.85 19.82 -15.44
C ASN A 442 -4.62 20.68 -15.72
N THR A 443 -4.74 21.68 -16.59
CA THR A 443 -3.68 22.62 -16.93
C THR A 443 -4.23 24.04 -16.98
N ASP A 444 -3.55 24.96 -16.33
CA ASP A 444 -3.81 26.40 -16.36
C ASP A 444 -2.47 27.17 -16.37
N ARG A 445 -2.50 28.47 -16.19
CA ARG A 445 -1.35 29.35 -16.29
C ARG A 445 -1.27 30.33 -15.13
N LEU A 446 -0.05 30.59 -14.69
CA LEU A 446 0.28 31.78 -13.94
C LEU A 446 0.72 32.86 -14.93
N VAL A 447 -0.02 33.97 -15.00
CA VAL A 447 0.32 35.12 -15.88
C VAL A 447 0.70 36.30 -15.00
N VAL A 448 1.89 36.85 -15.27
CA VAL A 448 2.41 38.02 -14.58
C VAL A 448 2.47 39.19 -15.57
N ASN A 449 1.94 40.32 -15.17
CA ASN A 449 1.85 41.57 -15.98
C ASN A 449 1.12 41.32 -17.31
N ALA A 450 -0.11 40.82 -17.22
CA ALA A 450 -0.97 40.62 -18.38
C ALA A 450 -1.21 41.92 -19.12
N THR A 451 -1.05 41.93 -20.45
CA THR A 451 -1.42 43.05 -21.27
C THR A 451 -2.94 43.20 -21.26
N PRO A 452 -3.51 44.42 -20.99
CA PRO A 452 -4.97 44.61 -21.08
C PRO A 452 -5.48 44.20 -22.45
N ALA A 453 -6.62 43.48 -22.48
CA ALA A 453 -7.28 43.18 -23.75
C ALA A 453 -7.71 44.48 -24.41
N SER A 454 -7.24 44.70 -25.63
CA SER A 454 -7.58 45.88 -26.45
C SER A 454 -9.01 45.78 -26.99
#